data_f931d0bb864ef2ad67a8e37075a6c292
#
_entry.id   f931d0bb864ef2ad67a8e37075a6c292
#
_cell.length_a   1.000
_cell.length_b   1.000
_cell.length_c   1.000
_cell.angle_alpha   90.00
_cell.angle_beta   90.00
_cell.angle_gamma   90.00
#
_symmetry.space_group_name_H-M   'P 1'
#
loop_
_entity.id
_entity.type
_entity.pdbx_description
1 polymer ?
#
loop_
_entity_poly.entity_id
_entity_poly.type
_entity_poly.pdbx_seq_one_letter_code
_entity_poly.pdbx_strand_id
1 'polypeptide(L)'
;MNRNIEGAHPAAPELDPLAALRSATASRHEELDSGLPIGAVDASLADYAAHLAMLRAWLAPLQDWLAGFDDGPRFDQAARLALLERDLGERGMPAAMQPPLSAANAANAANADWPLDASPAWRWGVCYVIEGSQLGGAVLYQRLRARLAPHPLRYLKGDDAGPGPRWRAFMLALRAHVRSPAEIAEACDGACAAFDGILALREQAPLR
;
A
#
# COMPACT_ATOMS: atom_id res chain seq x y z
N MET A 1 -62.01 10.73 7.75
CA MET A 1 -61.00 9.84 7.16
C MET A 1 -59.70 10.63 6.97
N ASN A 2 -58.85 10.61 8.00
CA ASN A 2 -57.52 11.24 7.92
C ASN A 2 -56.50 10.18 7.50
N ARG A 3 -55.93 10.33 6.34
CA ARG A 3 -54.75 9.54 5.93
C ARG A 3 -53.53 10.26 6.47
N ASN A 4 -52.88 9.68 7.48
CA ASN A 4 -51.53 10.01 7.87
C ASN A 4 -50.59 9.65 6.68
N ILE A 5 -49.99 10.67 6.08
CA ILE A 5 -48.83 10.49 5.18
C ILE A 5 -47.63 10.42 6.10
N GLU A 6 -47.20 9.20 6.43
CA GLU A 6 -45.87 8.98 7.04
C GLU A 6 -44.84 9.50 6.10
N GLY A 7 -44.18 10.59 6.47
CA GLY A 7 -43.07 11.17 5.73
C GLY A 7 -41.89 10.18 5.75
N ALA A 8 -41.54 9.66 4.58
CA ALA A 8 -40.30 8.94 4.39
C ALA A 8 -39.13 9.87 4.79
N HIS A 9 -38.49 9.57 5.91
CA HIS A 9 -37.19 10.20 6.27
C HIS A 9 -36.22 9.91 5.13
N PRO A 10 -35.57 10.92 4.56
CA PRO A 10 -34.45 10.65 3.61
C PRO A 10 -33.39 9.83 4.36
N ALA A 11 -33.04 8.67 3.84
CA ALA A 11 -31.97 7.88 4.36
C ALA A 11 -30.71 8.77 4.44
N ALA A 12 -30.04 8.79 5.59
CA ALA A 12 -28.79 9.49 5.74
C ALA A 12 -27.84 9.02 4.63
N PRO A 13 -27.03 9.92 4.02
CA PRO A 13 -26.12 9.52 2.98
C PRO A 13 -25.21 8.39 3.48
N GLU A 14 -25.26 7.26 2.78
CA GLU A 14 -24.46 6.09 3.10
C GLU A 14 -23.00 6.49 3.03
N LEU A 15 -22.29 6.44 4.17
CA LEU A 15 -20.86 6.82 4.24
C LEU A 15 -20.06 5.80 3.44
N ASP A 16 -19.46 6.23 2.32
CA ASP A 16 -18.57 5.36 1.53
C ASP A 16 -17.17 5.34 2.17
N PRO A 17 -16.72 4.19 2.73
CA PRO A 17 -15.41 4.08 3.34
C PRO A 17 -14.27 4.40 2.35
N LEU A 18 -14.45 4.14 1.05
CA LEU A 18 -13.44 4.47 0.06
C LEU A 18 -13.27 5.98 -0.15
N ALA A 19 -14.37 6.74 -0.09
CA ALA A 19 -14.30 8.20 -0.19
C ALA A 19 -13.57 8.77 1.02
N ALA A 20 -13.86 8.27 2.22
CA ALA A 20 -13.19 8.67 3.45
C ALA A 20 -11.69 8.34 3.42
N LEU A 21 -11.31 7.11 3.06
CA LEU A 21 -9.91 6.67 2.94
C LEU A 21 -9.13 7.53 1.94
N ARG A 22 -9.69 7.79 0.76
CA ARG A 22 -9.06 8.67 -0.24
C ARG A 22 -8.82 10.07 0.29
N SER A 23 -9.81 10.63 0.97
CA SER A 23 -9.70 11.96 1.58
C SER A 23 -8.64 12.00 2.67
N ALA A 24 -8.64 11.02 3.58
CA ALA A 24 -7.72 10.95 4.70
C ALA A 24 -6.24 10.76 4.27
N THR A 25 -6.02 10.09 3.13
CA THR A 25 -4.67 9.76 2.66
C THR A 25 -4.16 10.63 1.52
N ALA A 26 -4.95 11.60 1.03
CA ALA A 26 -4.65 12.36 -0.19
C ALA A 26 -3.30 13.08 -0.13
N SER A 27 -3.01 13.82 0.94
CA SER A 27 -1.75 14.56 1.11
C SER A 27 -0.53 13.64 1.20
N ARG A 28 -0.66 12.51 1.91
CA ARG A 28 0.40 11.50 2.03
C ARG A 28 0.70 10.81 0.70
N HIS A 29 -0.35 10.54 -0.08
CA HIS A 29 -0.20 9.97 -1.41
C HIS A 29 0.54 10.92 -2.35
N GLU A 30 0.15 12.21 -2.38
CA GLU A 30 0.82 13.25 -3.16
C GLU A 30 2.28 13.41 -2.74
N GLU A 31 2.55 13.43 -1.44
CA GLU A 31 3.89 13.51 -0.89
C GLU A 31 4.76 12.31 -1.30
N LEU A 32 4.22 11.08 -1.23
CA LEU A 32 4.94 9.88 -1.65
C LEU A 32 5.25 9.92 -3.14
N ASP A 33 4.25 10.21 -3.98
CA ASP A 33 4.39 10.21 -5.44
C ASP A 33 5.39 11.25 -5.94
N SER A 34 5.40 12.44 -5.34
CA SER A 34 6.30 13.53 -5.73
C SER A 34 7.75 13.30 -5.33
N GLY A 35 8.01 12.45 -4.34
CA GLY A 35 9.34 12.26 -3.75
C GLY A 35 10.09 11.00 -4.22
N LEU A 36 9.50 10.14 -5.04
CA LEU A 36 10.12 8.88 -5.44
C LEU A 36 10.98 9.01 -6.72
N PRO A 37 12.31 8.73 -6.68
CA PRO A 37 13.18 8.75 -7.86
C PRO A 37 12.70 7.86 -9.01
N ILE A 38 12.05 6.74 -8.71
CA ILE A 38 11.45 5.84 -9.69
C ILE A 38 10.37 6.52 -10.55
N GLY A 39 9.78 7.60 -10.07
CA GLY A 39 8.81 8.42 -10.78
C GLY A 39 9.43 9.37 -11.81
N ALA A 40 10.75 9.60 -11.79
CA ALA A 40 11.43 10.49 -12.71
C ALA A 40 11.39 9.98 -14.17
N VAL A 41 11.47 10.93 -15.13
CA VAL A 41 11.48 10.58 -16.57
C VAL A 41 12.71 9.76 -16.96
N ASP A 42 13.82 10.01 -16.28
CA ASP A 42 15.11 9.35 -16.49
C ASP A 42 15.41 8.23 -15.49
N ALA A 43 14.40 7.74 -14.77
CA ALA A 43 14.55 6.68 -13.78
C ALA A 43 15.40 5.51 -14.30
N SER A 44 16.34 5.06 -13.50
CA SER A 44 17.33 4.03 -13.81
C SER A 44 16.98 2.68 -13.13
N LEU A 45 17.74 1.64 -13.46
CA LEU A 45 17.64 0.36 -12.78
C LEU A 45 18.07 0.45 -11.30
N ALA A 46 18.97 1.39 -10.97
CA ALA A 46 19.34 1.67 -9.59
C ALA A 46 18.17 2.28 -8.79
N ASP A 47 17.39 3.17 -9.41
CA ASP A 47 16.19 3.73 -8.77
C ASP A 47 15.12 2.65 -8.57
N TYR A 48 15.01 1.71 -9.51
CA TYR A 48 14.12 0.57 -9.34
C TYR A 48 14.59 -0.34 -8.20
N ALA A 49 15.89 -0.65 -8.10
CA ALA A 49 16.44 -1.43 -7.00
C ALA A 49 16.20 -0.76 -5.63
N ALA A 50 16.43 0.55 -5.54
CA ALA A 50 16.16 1.32 -4.32
C ALA A 50 14.67 1.31 -3.96
N HIS A 51 13.78 1.46 -4.94
CA HIS A 51 12.34 1.38 -4.74
C HIS A 51 11.90 0.00 -4.21
N LEU A 52 12.42 -1.09 -4.81
CA LEU A 52 12.14 -2.44 -4.32
C LEU A 52 12.65 -2.68 -2.90
N ALA A 53 13.85 -2.18 -2.58
CA ALA A 53 14.41 -2.30 -1.24
C ALA A 53 13.55 -1.57 -0.19
N MET A 54 13.05 -0.37 -0.51
CA MET A 54 12.12 0.38 0.33
C MET A 54 10.80 -0.39 0.51
N LEU A 55 10.21 -0.89 -0.57
CA LEU A 55 8.98 -1.67 -0.51
C LEU A 55 9.16 -2.97 0.29
N ARG A 56 10.30 -3.64 0.18
CA ARG A 56 10.61 -4.83 0.99
C ARG A 56 10.62 -4.49 2.47
N ALA A 57 11.31 -3.41 2.85
CA ALA A 57 11.39 -2.97 4.23
C ALA A 57 10.02 -2.59 4.82
N TRP A 58 9.09 -2.14 3.98
CA TRP A 58 7.74 -1.81 4.37
C TRP A 58 6.80 -3.03 4.40
N LEU A 59 6.80 -3.86 3.34
CA LEU A 59 5.82 -4.94 3.18
C LEU A 59 6.11 -6.17 4.03
N ALA A 60 7.39 -6.53 4.25
CA ALA A 60 7.72 -7.75 4.97
C ALA A 60 7.24 -7.72 6.43
N PRO A 61 7.51 -6.67 7.24
CA PRO A 61 6.97 -6.59 8.59
C PRO A 61 5.43 -6.51 8.61
N LEU A 62 4.80 -5.85 7.63
CA LEU A 62 3.35 -5.79 7.53
C LEU A 62 2.72 -7.17 7.22
N GLN A 63 3.35 -7.97 6.38
CA GLN A 63 2.92 -9.34 6.10
C GLN A 63 2.95 -10.19 7.37
N ASP A 64 4.06 -10.13 8.12
CA ASP A 64 4.24 -10.89 9.35
C ASP A 64 3.25 -10.44 10.43
N TRP A 65 3.06 -9.13 10.56
CA TRP A 65 2.09 -8.56 11.50
C TRP A 65 0.65 -8.96 11.15
N LEU A 66 0.22 -8.85 9.88
CA LEU A 66 -1.11 -9.24 9.43
C LEU A 66 -1.37 -10.75 9.62
N ALA A 67 -0.33 -11.58 9.50
CA ALA A 67 -0.43 -13.02 9.71
C ALA A 67 -0.70 -13.40 11.18
N GLY A 68 -0.44 -12.49 12.13
CA GLY A 68 -0.71 -12.68 13.56
C GLY A 68 -2.19 -12.59 13.96
N PHE A 69 -3.10 -12.26 13.02
CA PHE A 69 -4.52 -12.10 13.30
C PHE A 69 -5.36 -13.19 12.63
N ASP A 70 -6.34 -13.70 13.37
CA ASP A 70 -7.28 -14.73 12.88
C ASP A 70 -8.52 -14.14 12.21
N ASP A 71 -8.81 -12.87 12.42
CA ASP A 71 -9.94 -12.11 11.88
C ASP A 71 -9.52 -10.98 10.92
N GLY A 72 -10.47 -10.32 10.26
CA GLY A 72 -10.22 -9.15 9.40
C GLY A 72 -9.74 -9.50 7.99
N PRO A 73 -8.95 -8.62 7.36
CA PRO A 73 -8.55 -8.79 5.97
C PRO A 73 -7.56 -9.96 5.76
N ARG A 74 -7.86 -10.79 4.77
CA ARG A 74 -7.08 -11.99 4.39
C ARG A 74 -6.42 -11.82 3.04
N PHE A 75 -5.62 -10.77 2.85
CA PHE A 75 -4.91 -10.52 1.60
C PHE A 75 -3.45 -10.92 1.75
N ASP A 76 -3.13 -12.12 1.31
CA ASP A 76 -1.77 -12.65 1.29
C ASP A 76 -0.85 -11.81 0.40
N GLN A 77 0.27 -11.37 0.94
CA GLN A 77 1.31 -10.60 0.27
C GLN A 77 2.54 -11.45 -0.11
N ALA A 78 2.58 -12.74 0.30
CA ALA A 78 3.75 -13.60 0.09
C ALA A 78 4.13 -13.71 -1.39
N ALA A 79 3.14 -13.83 -2.28
CA ALA A 79 3.39 -13.88 -3.73
C ALA A 79 4.03 -12.58 -4.25
N ARG A 80 3.64 -11.41 -3.72
CA ARG A 80 4.23 -10.12 -4.10
C ARG A 80 5.65 -9.98 -3.59
N LEU A 81 5.89 -10.35 -2.34
CA LEU A 81 7.24 -10.39 -1.77
C LEU A 81 8.16 -11.31 -2.58
N ALA A 82 7.67 -12.47 -3.01
CA ALA A 82 8.44 -13.37 -3.87
C ALA A 82 8.79 -12.75 -5.24
N LEU A 83 7.90 -11.98 -5.87
CA LEU A 83 8.21 -11.24 -7.09
C LEU A 83 9.26 -10.17 -6.87
N LEU A 84 9.16 -9.44 -5.77
CA LEU A 84 10.10 -8.41 -5.36
C LEU A 84 11.51 -9.01 -5.14
N GLU A 85 11.62 -10.10 -4.39
CA GLU A 85 12.89 -10.79 -4.16
C GLU A 85 13.52 -11.34 -5.45
N ARG A 86 12.69 -11.85 -6.37
CA ARG A 86 13.17 -12.30 -7.69
C ARG A 86 13.74 -11.16 -8.51
N ASP A 87 13.14 -9.98 -8.46
CA ASP A 87 13.65 -8.81 -9.19
C ASP A 87 14.93 -8.27 -8.56
N LEU A 88 15.03 -8.24 -7.23
CA LEU A 88 16.25 -7.86 -6.52
C LEU A 88 17.41 -8.84 -6.78
N GLY A 89 17.11 -10.13 -6.97
CA GLY A 89 18.08 -11.18 -7.29
C GLY A 89 18.41 -11.32 -8.78
N GLU A 90 17.81 -10.52 -9.67
CA GLU A 90 18.02 -10.63 -11.11
C GLU A 90 19.45 -10.25 -11.49
N ARG A 91 20.01 -10.99 -12.48
CA ARG A 91 21.37 -10.74 -12.95
C ARG A 91 21.50 -9.32 -13.53
N GLY A 92 22.48 -8.58 -13.04
CA GLY A 92 22.71 -7.19 -13.44
C GLY A 92 21.91 -6.16 -12.68
N MET A 93 21.08 -6.58 -11.72
CA MET A 93 20.47 -5.66 -10.78
C MET A 93 21.55 -4.96 -9.96
N PRO A 94 21.62 -3.63 -9.95
CA PRO A 94 22.53 -2.91 -9.06
C PRO A 94 22.24 -3.28 -7.61
N ALA A 95 23.29 -3.44 -6.80
CA ALA A 95 23.08 -3.51 -5.35
C ALA A 95 22.32 -2.25 -4.95
N ALA A 96 21.14 -2.42 -4.34
CA ALA A 96 20.45 -1.29 -3.79
C ALA A 96 21.41 -0.64 -2.78
N MET A 97 21.80 0.59 -3.05
CA MET A 97 22.48 1.39 -2.05
C MET A 97 21.46 1.71 -0.97
N GLN A 98 21.25 0.72 -0.12
CA GLN A 98 20.69 1.02 1.20
C GLN A 98 21.80 1.78 1.93
N PRO A 99 21.53 2.97 2.49
CA PRO A 99 22.36 3.41 3.57
C PRO A 99 22.39 2.23 4.55
N PRO A 100 23.55 1.93 5.18
CA PRO A 100 23.53 0.96 6.25
C PRO A 100 22.43 1.43 7.18
N LEU A 101 21.30 0.70 7.18
CA LEU A 101 20.29 0.89 8.19
C LEU A 101 21.08 0.78 9.48
N SER A 102 21.32 1.89 10.19
CA SER A 102 21.84 1.75 11.53
C SER A 102 20.94 0.72 12.20
N ALA A 103 21.48 -0.17 13.01
CA ALA A 103 20.68 -1.21 13.64
C ALA A 103 19.44 -0.59 14.34
N ALA A 104 19.51 0.68 14.78
CA ALA A 104 18.40 1.48 15.28
C ALA A 104 17.35 1.82 14.19
N ASN A 105 17.75 2.12 12.96
CA ASN A 105 16.84 2.49 11.88
C ASN A 105 16.21 1.26 11.21
N ALA A 106 16.94 0.13 11.14
CA ALA A 106 16.37 -1.15 10.76
C ALA A 106 15.37 -1.64 11.81
N ALA A 107 15.67 -1.44 13.10
CA ALA A 107 14.75 -1.70 14.19
C ALA A 107 13.54 -0.76 14.17
N ASN A 108 13.69 0.53 13.83
CA ASN A 108 12.57 1.47 13.74
C ASN A 108 11.70 1.24 12.48
N ALA A 109 12.26 0.77 11.39
CA ALA A 109 11.49 0.43 10.17
C ALA A 109 10.86 -0.97 10.25
N ALA A 110 11.55 -1.93 10.91
CA ALA A 110 10.99 -3.25 11.24
C ALA A 110 10.12 -3.24 12.50
N ASN A 111 10.33 -2.25 13.38
CA ASN A 111 9.59 -1.96 14.60
C ASN A 111 8.83 -0.63 14.46
N ALA A 112 8.19 -0.35 13.35
CA ALA A 112 6.94 0.36 13.45
C ALA A 112 6.11 -0.55 14.39
N ASP A 113 5.88 -0.08 15.64
CA ASP A 113 5.08 -0.83 16.62
C ASP A 113 3.65 -0.94 16.08
N TRP A 114 3.47 -1.87 15.11
CA TRP A 114 2.15 -2.18 14.59
C TRP A 114 1.32 -2.70 15.77
N PRO A 115 0.17 -2.08 16.09
CA PRO A 115 -0.59 -2.42 17.28
C PRO A 115 -0.99 -3.89 17.26
N LEU A 116 -0.61 -4.65 18.28
CA LEU A 116 -0.97 -6.07 18.40
C LEU A 116 -2.46 -6.27 18.67
N ASP A 117 -3.14 -5.21 19.14
CA ASP A 117 -4.57 -5.14 19.42
C ASP A 117 -5.34 -4.36 18.35
N ALA A 118 -4.73 -4.11 17.17
CA ALA A 118 -5.38 -3.39 16.09
C ALA A 118 -6.73 -4.02 15.72
N SER A 119 -7.77 -3.19 15.63
CA SER A 119 -9.10 -3.65 15.21
C SER A 119 -9.10 -4.16 13.76
N PRO A 120 -10.07 -5.01 13.39
CA PRO A 120 -10.24 -5.41 11.98
C PRO A 120 -10.38 -4.19 11.04
N ALA A 121 -11.10 -3.15 11.44
CA ALA A 121 -11.30 -1.95 10.64
C ALA A 121 -9.97 -1.21 10.39
N TRP A 122 -9.15 -1.05 11.41
CA TRP A 122 -7.82 -0.44 11.30
C TRP A 122 -6.94 -1.22 10.30
N ARG A 123 -6.94 -2.55 10.37
CA ARG A 123 -6.20 -3.42 9.44
C ARG A 123 -6.72 -3.34 8.01
N TRP A 124 -8.03 -3.14 7.81
CA TRP A 124 -8.60 -2.85 6.49
C TRP A 124 -8.01 -1.58 5.88
N GLY A 125 -7.76 -0.55 6.70
CA GLY A 125 -7.07 0.67 6.28
C GLY A 125 -5.63 0.43 5.82
N VAL A 126 -4.86 -0.36 6.58
CA VAL A 126 -3.49 -0.77 6.16
C VAL A 126 -3.53 -1.50 4.83
N CYS A 127 -4.43 -2.49 4.70
CA CYS A 127 -4.58 -3.26 3.46
C CYS A 127 -5.02 -2.40 2.27
N TYR A 128 -5.79 -1.32 2.49
CA TYR A 128 -6.14 -0.36 1.45
C TYR A 128 -4.89 0.25 0.79
N VAL A 129 -3.91 0.63 1.58
CA VAL A 129 -2.66 1.20 1.06
C VAL A 129 -1.83 0.14 0.34
N ILE A 130 -1.70 -1.06 0.92
CA ILE A 130 -0.97 -2.17 0.32
C ILE A 130 -1.58 -2.58 -1.03
N GLU A 131 -2.89 -2.77 -1.10
CA GLU A 131 -3.57 -3.16 -2.33
C GLU A 131 -3.59 -2.03 -3.37
N GLY A 132 -3.76 -0.78 -2.92
CA GLY A 132 -3.73 0.41 -3.77
C GLY A 132 -2.36 0.65 -4.42
N SER A 133 -1.26 0.33 -3.73
CA SER A 133 0.10 0.52 -4.25
C SER A 133 0.35 -0.23 -5.57
N GLN A 134 -0.35 -1.34 -5.81
CA GLN A 134 -0.22 -2.13 -7.03
C GLN A 134 -0.78 -1.41 -8.27
N LEU A 135 -1.73 -0.49 -8.08
CA LEU A 135 -2.23 0.35 -9.18
C LEU A 135 -1.14 1.29 -9.68
N GLY A 136 -0.44 1.95 -8.76
CA GLY A 136 0.73 2.78 -9.06
C GLY A 136 1.87 1.96 -9.70
N GLY A 137 2.12 0.74 -9.18
CA GLY A 137 3.08 -0.20 -9.75
C GLY A 137 2.82 -0.52 -11.22
N ALA A 138 1.56 -0.77 -11.59
CA ALA A 138 1.18 -1.03 -12.99
C ALA A 138 1.42 0.19 -13.90
N VAL A 139 1.20 1.41 -13.41
CA VAL A 139 1.52 2.65 -14.14
C VAL A 139 3.02 2.77 -14.35
N LEU A 140 3.82 2.55 -13.31
CA LEU A 140 5.28 2.55 -13.38
C LEU A 140 5.79 1.49 -14.36
N TYR A 141 5.23 0.28 -14.38
CA TYR A 141 5.57 -0.76 -15.34
C TYR A 141 5.43 -0.28 -16.78
N GLN A 142 4.29 0.31 -17.13
CA GLN A 142 4.06 0.80 -18.50
C GLN A 142 5.07 1.87 -18.91
N ARG A 143 5.49 2.73 -17.98
CA ARG A 143 6.48 3.79 -18.24
C ARG A 143 7.91 3.25 -18.37
N LEU A 144 8.28 2.26 -17.56
CA LEU A 144 9.67 1.84 -17.37
C LEU A 144 10.05 0.60 -18.19
N ARG A 145 9.11 -0.24 -18.61
CA ARG A 145 9.39 -1.54 -19.25
C ARG A 145 10.27 -1.46 -20.49
N ALA A 146 10.14 -0.43 -21.31
CA ALA A 146 10.96 -0.25 -22.49
C ALA A 146 12.36 0.32 -22.12
N ARG A 147 12.39 1.21 -21.13
CA ARG A 147 13.61 1.90 -20.70
C ARG A 147 14.55 0.98 -19.93
N LEU A 148 14.01 0.15 -19.07
CA LEU A 148 14.79 -0.74 -18.19
C LEU A 148 14.96 -2.15 -18.80
N ALA A 149 14.60 -2.34 -20.08
CA ALA A 149 14.89 -3.59 -20.77
C ALA A 149 16.40 -3.89 -20.76
N PRO A 150 16.82 -5.17 -20.63
CA PRO A 150 16.00 -6.38 -20.63
C PRO A 150 15.45 -6.82 -19.27
N HIS A 151 15.54 -5.98 -18.21
CA HIS A 151 15.01 -6.33 -16.89
C HIS A 151 13.48 -6.55 -16.94
N PRO A 152 12.96 -7.66 -16.39
CA PRO A 152 11.55 -8.04 -16.55
C PRO A 152 10.57 -7.24 -15.71
N LEU A 153 11.01 -6.54 -14.66
CA LEU A 153 10.19 -5.72 -13.75
C LEU A 153 8.96 -6.49 -13.20
N ARG A 154 9.16 -7.72 -12.74
CA ARG A 154 8.10 -8.66 -12.34
C ARG A 154 7.19 -8.11 -11.26
N TYR A 155 7.78 -7.40 -10.27
CA TYR A 155 7.01 -6.81 -9.19
C TYR A 155 6.03 -5.74 -9.70
N LEU A 156 6.49 -4.85 -10.58
CA LEU A 156 5.64 -3.80 -11.17
C LEU A 156 4.65 -4.37 -12.18
N LYS A 157 5.04 -5.42 -12.92
CA LYS A 157 4.16 -6.11 -13.88
C LYS A 157 3.00 -6.78 -13.16
N GLY A 158 3.26 -7.41 -12.00
CA GLY A 158 2.28 -8.23 -11.30
C GLY A 158 1.84 -9.44 -12.14
N ASP A 159 0.60 -9.88 -11.92
CA ASP A 159 -0.03 -10.93 -12.71
C ASP A 159 -0.55 -10.44 -14.07
N ASP A 160 -0.78 -11.38 -14.98
CA ASP A 160 -1.21 -11.07 -16.35
C ASP A 160 -2.62 -10.45 -16.42
N ALA A 161 -3.46 -10.68 -15.41
CA ALA A 161 -4.76 -10.02 -15.28
C ALA A 161 -4.66 -8.54 -14.85
N GLY A 162 -3.48 -8.11 -14.40
CA GLY A 162 -3.25 -6.80 -13.82
C GLY A 162 -3.92 -6.62 -12.45
N PRO A 163 -3.73 -5.46 -11.80
CA PRO A 163 -4.23 -5.24 -10.43
C PRO A 163 -5.74 -5.03 -10.34
N GLY A 164 -6.42 -4.76 -11.44
CA GLY A 164 -7.83 -4.36 -11.46
C GLY A 164 -8.81 -5.34 -10.83
N PRO A 165 -8.77 -6.66 -11.15
CA PRO A 165 -9.66 -7.65 -10.55
C PRO A 165 -9.48 -7.76 -9.04
N ARG A 166 -8.23 -7.82 -8.55
CA ARG A 166 -7.91 -7.90 -7.13
C ARG A 166 -8.34 -6.64 -6.39
N TRP A 167 -8.10 -5.47 -6.97
CA TRP A 167 -8.54 -4.19 -6.40
C TRP A 167 -10.07 -4.11 -6.29
N ARG A 168 -10.80 -4.55 -7.31
CA ARG A 168 -12.28 -4.60 -7.23
C ARG A 168 -12.78 -5.53 -6.14
N ALA A 169 -12.18 -6.72 -6.01
CA ALA A 169 -12.52 -7.65 -4.93
C ALA A 169 -12.23 -7.04 -3.55
N PHE A 170 -11.10 -6.35 -3.40
CA PHE A 170 -10.74 -5.64 -2.18
C PHE A 170 -11.79 -4.56 -1.84
N MET A 171 -12.16 -3.70 -2.79
CA MET A 171 -13.14 -2.64 -2.56
C MET A 171 -14.51 -3.17 -2.13
N LEU A 172 -14.94 -4.29 -2.70
CA LEU A 172 -16.20 -4.94 -2.31
C LEU A 172 -16.12 -5.47 -0.88
N ALA A 173 -15.02 -6.15 -0.53
CA ALA A 173 -14.80 -6.67 0.81
C ALA A 173 -14.68 -5.55 1.85
N LEU A 174 -13.95 -4.48 1.56
CA LEU A 174 -13.82 -3.31 2.43
C LEU A 174 -15.21 -2.74 2.79
N ARG A 175 -16.07 -2.50 1.79
CA ARG A 175 -17.42 -1.98 2.01
C ARG A 175 -18.32 -2.94 2.79
N ALA A 176 -18.05 -4.24 2.69
CA ALA A 176 -18.79 -5.25 3.44
C ALA A 176 -18.43 -5.27 4.93
N HIS A 177 -17.20 -4.89 5.30
CA HIS A 177 -16.67 -5.03 6.64
C HIS A 177 -16.45 -3.71 7.38
N VAL A 178 -16.36 -2.58 6.68
CA VAL A 178 -16.15 -1.24 7.26
C VAL A 178 -17.37 -0.39 6.94
N ARG A 179 -18.31 -0.30 7.88
CA ARG A 179 -19.65 0.26 7.64
C ARG A 179 -20.02 1.43 8.56
N SER A 180 -19.67 1.31 9.83
CA SER A 180 -20.02 2.34 10.81
C SER A 180 -19.05 3.53 10.73
N PRO A 181 -19.49 4.72 11.18
CA PRO A 181 -18.58 5.88 11.26
C PRO A 181 -17.32 5.62 12.06
N ALA A 182 -17.41 4.83 13.13
CA ALA A 182 -16.27 4.46 13.97
C ALA A 182 -15.29 3.56 13.21
N GLU A 183 -15.77 2.50 12.55
CA GLU A 183 -14.94 1.62 11.72
C GLU A 183 -14.28 2.37 10.55
N ILE A 184 -14.99 3.32 9.94
CA ILE A 184 -14.43 4.15 8.87
C ILE A 184 -13.30 5.03 9.42
N ALA A 185 -13.46 5.64 10.59
CA ALA A 185 -12.42 6.43 11.23
C ALA A 185 -11.17 5.56 11.55
N GLU A 186 -11.36 4.39 12.16
CA GLU A 186 -10.27 3.45 12.44
C GLU A 186 -9.55 2.99 11.15
N ALA A 187 -10.29 2.72 10.08
CA ALA A 187 -9.69 2.39 8.80
C ALA A 187 -8.86 3.54 8.21
N CYS A 188 -9.35 4.78 8.35
CA CYS A 188 -8.57 5.96 7.96
C CYS A 188 -7.28 6.09 8.77
N ASP A 189 -7.32 5.85 10.07
CA ASP A 189 -6.13 5.88 10.93
C ASP A 189 -5.13 4.80 10.52
N GLY A 190 -5.59 3.59 10.26
CA GLY A 190 -4.74 2.50 9.75
C GLY A 190 -4.11 2.80 8.39
N ALA A 191 -4.86 3.41 7.48
CA ALA A 191 -4.32 3.83 6.18
C ALA A 191 -3.29 4.95 6.31
N CYS A 192 -3.54 5.93 7.18
CA CYS A 192 -2.57 6.98 7.48
C CYS A 192 -1.28 6.41 8.07
N ALA A 193 -1.36 5.51 9.04
CA ALA A 193 -0.19 4.84 9.63
C ALA A 193 0.62 4.06 8.60
N ALA A 194 -0.04 3.35 7.66
CA ALA A 194 0.64 2.65 6.59
C ALA A 194 1.40 3.58 5.65
N PHE A 195 0.83 4.74 5.30
CA PHE A 195 1.52 5.76 4.52
C PHE A 195 2.68 6.41 5.31
N ASP A 196 2.47 6.73 6.59
CA ASP A 196 3.53 7.32 7.44
C ASP A 196 4.73 6.37 7.54
N GLY A 197 4.49 5.06 7.62
CA GLY A 197 5.53 4.04 7.61
C GLY A 197 6.38 4.03 6.34
N ILE A 198 5.77 4.10 5.15
CA ILE A 198 6.53 4.11 3.88
C ILE A 198 7.20 5.47 3.64
N LEU A 199 6.60 6.58 4.07
CA LEU A 199 7.20 7.92 3.99
C LEU A 199 8.46 8.02 4.86
N ALA A 200 8.44 7.48 6.07
CA ALA A 200 9.61 7.40 6.95
C ALA A 200 10.76 6.60 6.32
N LEU A 201 10.46 5.53 5.58
CA LEU A 201 11.48 4.75 4.84
C LEU A 201 12.04 5.52 3.64
N ARG A 202 11.21 6.32 2.95
CA ARG A 202 11.65 7.18 1.85
C ARG A 202 12.64 8.24 2.31
N GLU A 203 12.40 8.89 3.45
CA GLU A 203 13.30 9.92 3.99
C GLU A 203 14.69 9.38 4.36
N GLN A 204 14.79 8.08 4.62
CA GLN A 204 16.06 7.40 4.93
C GLN A 204 16.83 7.02 3.67
N ALA A 205 16.23 7.11 2.47
CA ALA A 205 16.91 6.85 1.22
C ALA A 205 17.88 8.01 0.89
N PRO A 206 19.13 7.73 0.44
CA PRO A 206 20.06 8.79 0.08
C PRO A 206 19.50 9.62 -1.07
N LEU A 207 19.48 10.94 -0.89
CA LEU A 207 19.23 11.89 -1.97
C LEU A 207 20.34 11.73 -3.02
N ARG A 208 19.97 11.79 -4.30
CA ARG A 208 20.91 11.80 -5.42
C ARG A 208 21.83 13.01 -5.38
#